data_8fc1580873342b0212dda97419394997
#
_entry.id   8fc1580873342b0212dda97419394997
#
_cell.length_a   1.000
_cell.length_b   1.000
_cell.length_c   1.000
_cell.angle_alpha   90.00
_cell.angle_beta   90.00
_cell.angle_gamma   90.00
#
_symmetry.space_group_name_H-M   'P 1'
#
loop_
_entity.id
_entity.type
_entity.pdbx_description
1 polymer ?
#
loop_
_entity_poly.entity_id
_entity_poly.type
_entity_poly.pdbx_seq_one_letter_code
_entity_poly.pdbx_strand_id
1 'polypeptide(L)'
;MSKISRHQVLALALAAFFVVGSLSNIFAPGSIYEEYLRWGYPHWFHFVTGLLELTTAVLLAQARTRLWGSALGCTVMLAALATVTLHGEYGHGVPPLVATTLSIVVGWIAWRKRLPSLA
;
A
#
# COMPACT_ATOMS: atom_id res chain seq x y z
N MET A 1 30.42 -0.75 0.61
CA MET A 1 28.99 -0.51 0.77
C MET A 1 28.34 -0.24 -0.55
N SER A 2 27.28 -0.94 -0.84
CA SER A 2 26.52 -0.69 -2.07
C SER A 2 25.75 0.62 -1.96
N LYS A 3 25.70 1.35 -3.06
CA LYS A 3 24.89 2.58 -3.13
C LYS A 3 23.43 2.23 -3.17
N ILE A 4 22.62 3.01 -2.47
CA ILE A 4 21.17 2.88 -2.52
C ILE A 4 20.70 3.42 -3.86
N SER A 5 20.02 2.58 -4.64
CA SER A 5 19.49 2.96 -5.95
C SER A 5 18.24 3.82 -5.80
N ARG A 6 17.90 4.57 -6.86
CA ARG A 6 16.65 5.35 -6.89
C ARG A 6 15.43 4.45 -6.68
N HIS A 7 15.46 3.27 -7.28
CA HIS A 7 14.40 2.29 -7.12
C HIS A 7 14.26 1.87 -5.65
N GLN A 8 15.38 1.62 -4.98
CA GLN A 8 15.37 1.22 -3.58
C GLN A 8 14.83 2.35 -2.68
N VAL A 9 15.23 3.61 -2.96
CA VAL A 9 14.71 4.75 -2.22
C VAL A 9 13.20 4.85 -2.40
N LEU A 10 12.72 4.72 -3.63
CA LEU A 10 11.28 4.79 -3.92
C LEU A 10 10.53 3.67 -3.20
N ALA A 11 11.05 2.45 -3.26
CA ALA A 11 10.42 1.31 -2.60
C ALA A 11 10.35 1.48 -1.08
N LEU A 12 11.43 1.99 -0.47
CA LEU A 12 11.46 2.21 0.97
C LEU A 12 10.55 3.38 1.38
N ALA A 13 10.47 4.43 0.55
CA ALA A 13 9.54 5.52 0.80
C ALA A 13 8.10 5.04 0.74
N LEU A 14 7.78 4.20 -0.24
CA LEU A 14 6.45 3.60 -0.36
C LEU A 14 6.16 2.68 0.83
N ALA A 15 7.14 1.89 1.24
CA ALA A 15 7.01 1.04 2.43
C ALA A 15 6.71 1.87 3.68
N ALA A 16 7.38 3.01 3.84
CA ALA A 16 7.12 3.92 4.96
C ALA A 16 5.69 4.46 4.93
N PHE A 17 5.18 4.78 3.74
CA PHE A 17 3.78 5.19 3.58
C PHE A 17 2.84 4.09 4.09
N PHE A 18 3.10 2.84 3.72
CA PHE A 18 2.27 1.73 4.16
C PHE A 18 2.40 1.45 5.66
N VAL A 19 3.56 1.72 6.27
CA VAL A 19 3.70 1.63 7.73
C VAL A 19 2.81 2.65 8.41
N VAL A 20 2.81 3.89 7.93
CA VAL A 20 1.95 4.95 8.49
C VAL A 20 0.48 4.56 8.33
N GLY A 21 0.09 4.09 7.15
CA GLY A 21 -1.27 3.62 6.91
C GLY A 21 -1.64 2.45 7.82
N SER A 22 -0.71 1.50 7.98
CA SER A 22 -0.89 0.35 8.86
C SER A 22 -1.19 0.78 10.31
N LEU A 23 -0.36 1.65 10.85
CA LEU A 23 -0.54 2.11 12.23
C LEU A 23 -1.86 2.87 12.38
N SER A 24 -2.19 3.72 11.40
CA SER A 24 -3.44 4.47 11.41
C SER A 24 -4.65 3.53 11.40
N ASN A 25 -4.61 2.45 10.64
CA ASN A 25 -5.71 1.51 10.55
C ASN A 25 -5.77 0.55 11.74
N ILE A 26 -4.62 0.09 12.24
CA ILE A 26 -4.61 -0.81 13.41
C ILE A 26 -5.16 -0.11 14.64
N PHE A 27 -4.67 1.10 14.93
CA PHE A 27 -5.11 1.85 16.10
C PHE A 27 -6.43 2.57 15.87
N ALA A 28 -6.73 2.91 14.62
CA ALA A 28 -7.99 3.50 14.17
C ALA A 28 -8.51 4.60 15.12
N PRO A 29 -7.80 5.76 15.21
CA PRO A 29 -8.35 6.88 15.99
C PRO A 29 -9.79 7.17 15.56
N GLY A 30 -10.59 7.77 16.44
CA GLY A 30 -12.03 7.89 16.29
C GLY A 30 -12.54 8.22 14.89
N SER A 31 -11.92 9.18 14.20
CA SER A 31 -12.36 9.57 12.86
C SER A 31 -12.19 8.44 11.83
N ILE A 32 -11.12 7.68 11.91
CA ILE A 32 -10.86 6.56 10.99
C ILE A 32 -11.83 5.42 11.27
N TYR A 33 -12.04 5.10 12.53
CA TYR A 33 -13.00 4.07 12.92
C TYR A 33 -14.41 4.41 12.45
N GLU A 34 -14.83 5.66 12.62
CA GLU A 34 -16.14 6.13 12.18
C GLU A 34 -16.30 6.05 10.67
N GLU A 35 -15.22 6.34 9.91
CA GLU A 35 -15.25 6.21 8.46
C GLU A 35 -15.54 4.79 8.02
N TYR A 36 -14.88 3.79 8.63
CA TYR A 36 -15.13 2.39 8.30
C TYR A 36 -16.57 1.98 8.57
N LEU A 37 -17.14 2.43 9.68
CA LEU A 37 -18.53 2.15 10.01
C LEU A 37 -19.47 2.81 9.01
N ARG A 38 -19.16 4.05 8.62
CA ARG A 38 -19.96 4.79 7.63
C ARG A 38 -19.95 4.08 6.26
N TRP A 39 -18.84 3.46 5.91
CA TRP A 39 -18.72 2.71 4.65
C TRP A 39 -19.38 1.34 4.71
N GLY A 40 -19.89 0.94 5.85
CA GLY A 40 -20.60 -0.33 6.00
C GLY A 40 -19.71 -1.52 6.34
N TYR A 41 -18.48 -1.29 6.70
CA TYR A 41 -17.58 -2.36 7.07
C TYR A 41 -17.80 -2.77 8.53
N PRO A 42 -17.51 -4.07 8.87
CA PRO A 42 -17.54 -4.51 10.26
C PRO A 42 -16.54 -3.72 11.12
N HIS A 43 -16.79 -3.65 12.42
CA HIS A 43 -15.98 -2.87 13.36
C HIS A 43 -14.51 -3.34 13.45
N TRP A 44 -14.22 -4.58 13.01
CA TRP A 44 -12.87 -5.13 13.05
C TRP A 44 -12.12 -4.97 11.72
N PHE A 45 -12.78 -4.48 10.66
CA PHE A 45 -12.21 -4.48 9.32
C PHE A 45 -10.99 -3.58 9.19
N HIS A 46 -10.98 -2.43 9.91
CA HIS A 46 -9.81 -1.53 9.91
C HIS A 46 -8.54 -2.27 10.35
N PHE A 47 -8.68 -3.19 11.28
CA PHE A 47 -7.56 -3.97 11.78
C PHE A 47 -7.00 -4.88 10.68
N VAL A 48 -7.89 -5.51 9.91
CA VAL A 48 -7.47 -6.34 8.76
C VAL A 48 -6.74 -5.50 7.73
N THR A 49 -7.27 -4.32 7.40
CA THR A 49 -6.62 -3.41 6.45
C THR A 49 -5.22 -3.03 6.95
N GLY A 50 -5.11 -2.70 8.22
CA GLY A 50 -3.82 -2.36 8.83
C GLY A 50 -2.80 -3.49 8.73
N LEU A 51 -3.23 -4.72 8.99
CA LEU A 51 -2.35 -5.88 8.88
C LEU A 51 -1.91 -6.12 7.43
N LEU A 52 -2.80 -5.93 6.47
CA LEU A 52 -2.47 -6.06 5.05
C LEU A 52 -1.46 -4.98 4.62
N GLU A 53 -1.62 -3.76 5.12
CA GLU A 53 -0.69 -2.68 4.83
C GLU A 53 0.68 -2.93 5.47
N LEU A 54 0.71 -3.47 6.68
CA LEU A 54 1.98 -3.82 7.33
C LEU A 54 2.70 -4.91 6.54
N THR A 55 1.97 -5.93 6.10
CA THR A 55 2.52 -6.98 5.26
C THR A 55 3.08 -6.40 3.97
N THR A 56 2.34 -5.48 3.34
CA THR A 56 2.79 -4.78 2.15
C THR A 56 4.13 -4.06 2.39
N ALA A 57 4.21 -3.33 3.51
CA ALA A 57 5.42 -2.59 3.85
C ALA A 57 6.63 -3.52 4.01
N VAL A 58 6.46 -4.62 4.71
CA VAL A 58 7.54 -5.60 4.91
C VAL A 58 7.99 -6.18 3.58
N LEU A 59 7.04 -6.57 2.72
CA LEU A 59 7.36 -7.14 1.41
C LEU A 59 8.06 -6.13 0.51
N LEU A 60 7.65 -4.87 0.53
CA LEU A 60 8.28 -3.82 -0.26
C LEU A 60 9.70 -3.51 0.19
N ALA A 61 9.96 -3.60 1.49
CA ALA A 61 11.28 -3.27 2.04
C ALA A 61 12.36 -4.26 1.60
N GLN A 62 11.99 -5.48 1.26
CA GLN A 62 12.93 -6.53 0.87
C GLN A 62 12.94 -6.71 -0.64
N ALA A 63 14.12 -6.64 -1.24
CA ALA A 63 14.25 -6.77 -2.70
C ALA A 63 13.65 -8.08 -3.23
N ARG A 64 13.78 -9.16 -2.49
CA ARG A 64 13.32 -10.49 -2.92
C ARG A 64 11.80 -10.58 -3.01
N THR A 65 11.08 -9.85 -2.17
CA THR A 65 9.62 -9.92 -2.08
C THR A 65 8.93 -8.66 -2.59
N ARG A 66 9.69 -7.72 -3.12
CA ARG A 66 9.18 -6.40 -3.50
C ARG A 66 8.09 -6.47 -4.56
N LEU A 67 8.22 -7.36 -5.52
CA LEU A 67 7.17 -7.55 -6.54
C LEU A 67 5.84 -7.95 -5.90
N TRP A 68 5.90 -8.89 -4.95
CA TRP A 68 4.70 -9.32 -4.24
C TRP A 68 4.12 -8.22 -3.37
N GLY A 69 4.98 -7.43 -2.74
CA GLY A 69 4.56 -6.25 -1.97
C GLY A 69 3.84 -5.25 -2.84
N SER A 70 4.36 -5.00 -4.04
CA SER A 70 3.72 -4.11 -5.00
C SER A 70 2.34 -4.61 -5.42
N ALA A 71 2.20 -5.90 -5.66
CA ALA A 71 0.92 -6.49 -6.03
C ALA A 71 -0.11 -6.36 -4.89
N LEU A 72 0.32 -6.67 -3.67
CA LEU A 72 -0.56 -6.54 -2.50
C LEU A 72 -0.93 -5.07 -2.26
N GLY A 73 0.04 -4.16 -2.36
CA GLY A 73 -0.20 -2.73 -2.20
C GLY A 73 -1.19 -2.19 -3.22
N CYS A 74 -1.06 -2.59 -4.49
CA CYS A 74 -2.02 -2.24 -5.52
C CYS A 74 -3.41 -2.72 -5.15
N THR A 75 -3.53 -3.97 -4.72
CA THR A 75 -4.82 -4.57 -4.38
C THR A 75 -5.49 -3.81 -3.24
N VAL A 76 -4.76 -3.54 -2.17
CA VAL A 76 -5.29 -2.84 -1.00
C VAL A 76 -5.68 -1.41 -1.35
N MET A 77 -4.83 -0.71 -2.09
CA MET A 77 -5.09 0.69 -2.45
C MET A 77 -6.21 0.82 -3.48
N LEU A 78 -6.33 -0.11 -4.41
CA LEU A 78 -7.46 -0.13 -5.34
C LEU A 78 -8.78 -0.37 -4.61
N ALA A 79 -8.78 -1.25 -3.61
CA ALA A 79 -9.96 -1.48 -2.79
C ALA A 79 -10.34 -0.20 -2.00
N ALA A 80 -9.34 0.50 -1.46
CA ALA A 80 -9.56 1.76 -0.76
C ALA A 80 -10.12 2.83 -1.72
N LEU A 81 -9.52 2.92 -2.91
CA LEU A 81 -9.96 3.87 -3.92
C LEU A 81 -11.40 3.60 -4.35
N ALA A 82 -11.74 2.33 -4.57
CA ALA A 82 -13.10 1.94 -4.90
C ALA A 82 -14.08 2.31 -3.79
N THR A 83 -13.71 2.07 -2.53
CA THR A 83 -14.55 2.38 -1.39
C THR A 83 -14.89 3.88 -1.33
N VAL A 84 -13.87 4.75 -1.37
CA VAL A 84 -14.12 6.19 -1.27
C VAL A 84 -14.86 6.73 -2.48
N THR A 85 -14.57 6.19 -3.67
CA THR A 85 -15.23 6.60 -4.91
C THR A 85 -16.72 6.23 -4.88
N LEU A 86 -17.03 5.00 -4.45
CA LEU A 86 -18.42 4.55 -4.36
C LEU A 86 -19.23 5.34 -3.36
N HIS A 87 -18.59 5.95 -2.36
CA HIS A 87 -19.25 6.76 -1.36
C HIS A 87 -19.17 8.26 -1.67
N GLY A 88 -18.70 8.63 -2.87
CA GLY A 88 -18.63 10.01 -3.31
C GLY A 88 -17.57 10.87 -2.62
N GLU A 89 -16.64 10.24 -1.92
CA GLU A 89 -15.60 10.95 -1.16
C GLU A 89 -14.32 11.07 -1.99
N TYR A 90 -14.43 11.73 -3.13
CA TYR A 90 -13.35 11.75 -4.14
C TYR A 90 -12.04 12.36 -3.63
N GLY A 91 -12.12 13.35 -2.74
CA GLY A 91 -10.91 13.94 -2.17
C GLY A 91 -10.10 12.94 -1.37
N HIS A 92 -10.75 11.99 -0.73
CA HIS A 92 -10.09 10.92 0.03
C HIS A 92 -9.47 9.87 -0.87
N GLY A 93 -9.72 9.92 -2.18
CA GLY A 93 -9.14 9.02 -3.15
C GLY A 93 -7.74 9.40 -3.59
N VAL A 94 -7.27 10.61 -3.27
CA VAL A 94 -5.96 11.07 -3.73
C VAL A 94 -4.82 10.23 -3.14
N PRO A 95 -4.74 10.00 -1.82
CA PRO A 95 -3.67 9.15 -1.29
C PRO A 95 -3.67 7.73 -1.85
N PRO A 96 -4.80 7.00 -1.92
CA PRO A 96 -4.78 5.67 -2.50
C PRO A 96 -4.48 5.66 -4.00
N LEU A 97 -4.86 6.70 -4.73
CA LEU A 97 -4.52 6.80 -6.15
C LEU A 97 -3.01 6.96 -6.34
N VAL A 98 -2.38 7.84 -5.56
CA VAL A 98 -0.94 8.03 -5.60
C VAL A 98 -0.22 6.74 -5.20
N ALA A 99 -0.66 6.10 -4.12
CA ALA A 99 -0.05 4.86 -3.66
C ALA A 99 -0.20 3.72 -4.66
N THR A 100 -1.35 3.63 -5.34
CA THR A 100 -1.55 2.65 -6.40
C THR A 100 -0.57 2.88 -7.55
N THR A 101 -0.45 4.13 -7.98
CA THR A 101 0.47 4.49 -9.07
C THR A 101 1.91 4.14 -8.72
N LEU A 102 2.35 4.51 -7.51
CA LEU A 102 3.71 4.21 -7.06
C LEU A 102 3.93 2.70 -6.90
N SER A 103 2.93 1.97 -6.45
CA SER A 103 3.02 0.51 -6.35
C SER A 103 3.19 -0.13 -7.71
N ILE A 104 2.48 0.37 -8.74
CA ILE A 104 2.64 -0.11 -10.11
C ILE A 104 4.06 0.17 -10.61
N VAL A 105 4.57 1.39 -10.37
CA VAL A 105 5.92 1.76 -10.80
C VAL A 105 6.97 0.87 -10.13
N VAL A 106 6.88 0.71 -8.81
CA VAL A 106 7.82 -0.13 -8.07
C VAL A 106 7.74 -1.57 -8.55
N GLY A 107 6.53 -2.08 -8.75
CA GLY A 107 6.32 -3.44 -9.24
C GLY A 107 6.86 -3.66 -10.65
N TRP A 108 6.66 -2.68 -11.53
CA TRP A 108 7.19 -2.74 -12.89
C TRP A 108 8.72 -2.81 -12.90
N ILE A 109 9.36 -1.95 -12.10
CA ILE A 109 10.81 -1.94 -12.01
C ILE A 109 11.32 -3.25 -11.42
N ALA A 110 10.67 -3.75 -10.36
CA ALA A 110 11.03 -5.01 -9.74
C ALA A 110 10.90 -6.18 -10.73
N TRP A 111 9.83 -6.17 -11.52
CA TRP A 111 9.61 -7.18 -12.55
C TRP A 111 10.72 -7.13 -13.61
N ARG A 112 11.04 -5.94 -14.10
CA ARG A 112 12.08 -5.78 -15.11
C ARG A 112 13.46 -6.23 -14.62
N LYS A 113 13.75 -5.99 -13.34
CA LYS A 113 15.01 -6.43 -12.75
C LYS A 113 15.12 -7.95 -12.63
N ARG A 114 13.98 -8.65 -12.63
CA ARG A 114 13.97 -10.11 -12.58
C ARG A 114 14.18 -10.75 -13.95
N LEU A 115 13.82 -10.07 -15.03
CA LEU A 115 13.87 -10.62 -16.38
C LEU A 115 15.26 -11.10 -16.78
N PRO A 116 16.36 -10.35 -16.55
CA PRO A 116 17.68 -10.83 -16.91
C PRO A 116 18.07 -12.11 -16.19
N SER A 117 17.61 -12.33 -14.97
CA SER A 117 17.91 -13.54 -14.22
C SER A 117 17.12 -14.75 -14.70
N LEU A 118 16.08 -14.52 -15.51
CA LEU A 118 15.26 -15.59 -16.09
C LEU A 118 15.77 -16.01 -17.48
N ALA A 119 16.58 -15.15 -18.07
CA ALA A 119 17.18 -15.45 -19.36
C ALA A 119 18.44 -16.31 -19.19
#